data_ec2a30eb48b00dc1f953cbadeb6a07e1
#
_entry.id   ec2a30eb48b00dc1f953cbadeb6a07e1
#
_cell.length_a   1.000
_cell.length_b   1.000
_cell.length_c   1.000
_cell.angle_alpha   90.00
_cell.angle_beta   90.00
_cell.angle_gamma   90.00
#
_symmetry.space_group_name_H-M   'P 1'
#
loop_
_entity.id
_entity.type
_entity.pdbx_description
1 polymer ?
#
loop_
_entity_poly.entity_id
_entity_poly.type
_entity_poly.pdbx_seq_one_letter_code
_entity_poly.pdbx_strand_id
1 'polypeptide(L)'
;PQAPVNDEIRKNNQNLPGMGGVFNAVNLSLYHYAANNPVKYTDPDEREVDVTFEVTSYEKTNDGWTAHGKLTLTDRDTGESVTVNAYSGGRGVAEDGVSLPIPLGEYEILAPTSIGYRLEAKDSNQGNDLIDGTSPAQGNLRLHAPGGGLSYGCIGVATVDEWRSVQNLILNTSQSTSKVDRLKGLLSIDITKYGDLKVIQSQEIMIRDMYAPKESRQNYVHQRMR
;
A
#
# COMPACT_ATOMS: atom_id res chain seq x y z
N PRO A 1 39.03 -26.72 -20.60
CA PRO A 1 39.97 -25.87 -21.31
C PRO A 1 39.43 -24.44 -21.32
N GLN A 2 40.03 -23.53 -20.55
CA GLN A 2 39.73 -22.13 -20.60
C GLN A 2 40.30 -21.56 -21.93
N ALA A 3 39.46 -20.93 -22.72
CA ALA A 3 39.91 -20.18 -23.87
C ALA A 3 40.89 -19.07 -23.41
N PRO A 4 42.01 -18.84 -24.10
CA PRO A 4 42.94 -17.79 -23.73
C PRO A 4 42.26 -16.43 -23.91
N VAL A 5 42.01 -15.75 -22.82
CA VAL A 5 41.55 -14.39 -22.82
C VAL A 5 42.75 -13.48 -23.08
N ASN A 6 42.80 -12.80 -24.21
CA ASN A 6 43.88 -11.86 -24.50
C ASN A 6 43.71 -10.57 -23.69
N ASP A 7 44.78 -9.80 -23.56
CA ASP A 7 44.79 -8.58 -22.76
C ASP A 7 43.85 -7.47 -23.27
N GLU A 8 43.49 -7.51 -24.53
CA GLU A 8 42.54 -6.58 -25.15
C GLU A 8 41.10 -6.86 -24.73
N ILE A 9 40.71 -8.13 -24.65
CA ILE A 9 39.42 -8.57 -24.15
C ILE A 9 39.30 -8.24 -22.65
N ARG A 10 40.38 -8.39 -21.89
CA ARG A 10 40.44 -7.99 -20.47
C ARG A 10 40.19 -6.49 -20.28
N LYS A 11 40.85 -5.65 -21.09
CA LYS A 11 40.68 -4.18 -21.03
C LYS A 11 39.26 -3.73 -21.40
N ASN A 12 38.67 -4.31 -22.42
CA ASN A 12 37.30 -3.98 -22.83
C ASN A 12 36.27 -4.43 -21.78
N ASN A 13 36.49 -5.55 -21.12
CA ASN A 13 35.59 -6.07 -20.11
C ASN A 13 35.66 -5.30 -18.77
N GLN A 14 36.76 -4.57 -18.49
CA GLN A 14 36.88 -3.73 -17.29
C GLN A 14 35.94 -2.51 -17.30
N ASN A 15 35.49 -2.09 -18.48
CA ASN A 15 34.62 -0.91 -18.66
C ASN A 15 33.15 -1.28 -18.87
N LEU A 16 32.80 -2.56 -18.76
CA LEU A 16 31.39 -2.95 -18.81
C LEU A 16 30.65 -2.53 -17.54
N PRO A 17 29.38 -2.11 -17.64
CA PRO A 17 28.54 -1.83 -16.48
C PRO A 17 28.54 -3.00 -15.50
N GLY A 18 28.78 -2.72 -14.24
CA GLY A 18 28.98 -3.74 -13.22
C GLY A 18 30.45 -3.91 -12.85
N MET A 19 30.75 -4.11 -11.60
CA MET A 19 32.08 -4.16 -11.03
C MET A 19 32.94 -5.29 -11.63
N GLY A 20 33.79 -4.96 -12.59
CA GLY A 20 34.82 -5.87 -13.12
C GLY A 20 34.45 -6.72 -14.35
N GLY A 21 33.38 -6.36 -15.07
CA GLY A 21 33.01 -7.00 -16.34
C GLY A 21 32.41 -8.40 -16.22
N VAL A 22 32.16 -9.05 -17.36
CA VAL A 22 31.46 -10.36 -17.44
C VAL A 22 32.20 -11.54 -16.79
N PHE A 23 33.49 -11.38 -16.53
CA PHE A 23 34.30 -12.42 -15.89
C PHE A 23 34.46 -12.22 -14.37
N ASN A 24 33.87 -11.19 -13.78
CA ASN A 24 33.79 -11.08 -12.34
C ASN A 24 32.81 -12.12 -11.80
N ALA A 25 33.25 -12.93 -10.81
CA ALA A 25 32.44 -13.98 -10.20
C ALA A 25 31.11 -13.46 -9.65
N VAL A 26 31.09 -12.19 -9.22
CA VAL A 26 29.88 -11.51 -8.74
C VAL A 26 28.86 -11.32 -9.88
N ASN A 27 29.34 -11.06 -11.11
CA ASN A 27 28.48 -10.85 -12.29
C ASN A 27 27.98 -12.17 -12.92
N LEU A 28 28.55 -13.30 -12.54
CA LEU A 28 28.16 -14.63 -13.06
C LEU A 28 27.09 -15.30 -12.17
N SER A 29 26.71 -14.69 -11.08
CA SER A 29 25.67 -15.23 -10.22
C SER A 29 24.29 -15.00 -10.82
N LEU A 30 23.46 -16.06 -10.80
CA LEU A 30 22.04 -15.98 -11.19
C LEU A 30 21.21 -15.06 -10.28
N TYR A 31 21.75 -14.73 -9.10
CA TYR A 31 21.16 -13.83 -8.12
C TYR A 31 21.98 -12.53 -8.00
N HIS A 32 22.23 -11.89 -9.13
CA HIS A 32 23.08 -10.71 -9.23
C HIS A 32 22.50 -9.43 -8.57
N TYR A 33 21.37 -9.53 -7.94
CA TYR A 33 20.77 -8.45 -7.18
C TYR A 33 21.72 -7.97 -6.06
N ALA A 34 22.00 -6.66 -6.07
CA ALA A 34 22.90 -6.01 -5.09
C ALA A 34 24.27 -6.70 -4.93
N ALA A 35 24.85 -7.23 -6.03
CA ALA A 35 26.13 -7.94 -6.04
C ALA A 35 26.17 -9.12 -5.05
N ASN A 36 25.09 -9.85 -4.87
CA ASN A 36 24.92 -10.94 -3.92
C ASN A 36 25.01 -10.52 -2.44
N ASN A 37 24.80 -9.25 -2.14
CA ASN A 37 24.80 -8.76 -0.77
C ASN A 37 23.52 -7.96 -0.48
N PRO A 38 22.34 -8.64 -0.43
CA PRO A 38 21.04 -7.99 -0.26
C PRO A 38 20.89 -7.24 1.07
N VAL A 39 21.77 -7.53 2.04
CA VAL A 39 21.78 -6.84 3.34
C VAL A 39 22.55 -5.51 3.27
N LYS A 40 23.51 -5.39 2.34
CA LYS A 40 24.42 -4.23 2.26
C LYS A 40 24.03 -3.23 1.19
N TYR A 41 23.41 -3.69 0.12
CA TYR A 41 22.98 -2.86 -0.99
C TYR A 41 21.47 -2.86 -1.04
N THR A 42 20.88 -1.82 -0.51
CA THR A 42 19.47 -1.50 -0.79
C THR A 42 19.39 -1.12 -2.27
N ASP A 43 18.45 -1.67 -3.00
CA ASP A 43 18.14 -1.19 -4.34
C ASP A 43 17.72 0.28 -4.21
N PRO A 44 18.50 1.24 -4.75
CA PRO A 44 18.12 2.65 -4.66
C PRO A 44 16.88 2.98 -5.50
N ASP A 45 16.48 2.06 -6.36
CA ASP A 45 15.34 2.17 -7.26
C ASP A 45 14.14 1.37 -6.72
N GLU A 46 13.86 1.44 -5.41
CA GLU A 46 12.64 0.85 -4.82
C GLU A 46 11.40 1.42 -5.54
N ARG A 47 11.07 0.74 -6.63
CA ARG A 47 10.02 1.10 -7.58
C ARG A 47 8.69 0.65 -7.00
N GLU A 48 8.05 1.53 -6.29
CA GLU A 48 6.75 1.28 -5.64
C GLU A 48 5.69 2.20 -6.25
N VAL A 49 4.42 1.87 -6.01
CA VAL A 49 3.34 2.80 -6.31
C VAL A 49 3.10 3.75 -5.13
N ASP A 50 2.94 5.03 -5.45
CA ASP A 50 2.35 6.00 -4.53
C ASP A 50 0.85 6.01 -4.72
N VAL A 51 0.10 5.76 -3.65
CA VAL A 51 -1.36 5.69 -3.69
C VAL A 51 -1.96 6.73 -2.76
N THR A 52 -2.97 7.44 -3.25
CA THR A 52 -3.77 8.36 -2.43
C THR A 52 -5.24 7.99 -2.54
N PHE A 53 -5.88 7.73 -1.42
CA PHE A 53 -7.32 7.68 -1.32
C PHE A 53 -7.83 9.02 -0.75
N GLU A 54 -8.33 9.87 -1.63
CA GLU A 54 -8.90 11.16 -1.27
C GLU A 54 -10.41 11.02 -1.07
N VAL A 55 -10.84 11.09 0.19
CA VAL A 55 -12.26 11.02 0.56
C VAL A 55 -12.92 12.35 0.19
N THR A 56 -13.95 12.27 -0.64
CA THR A 56 -14.71 13.43 -1.15
C THR A 56 -16.09 13.57 -0.51
N SER A 57 -16.63 12.49 0.07
CA SER A 57 -17.90 12.53 0.78
C SER A 57 -18.03 11.38 1.78
N TYR A 58 -18.89 11.58 2.77
CA TYR A 58 -19.34 10.54 3.70
C TYR A 58 -20.85 10.37 3.57
N GLU A 59 -21.30 9.14 3.52
CA GLU A 59 -22.70 8.74 3.49
C GLU A 59 -23.00 7.89 4.72
N LYS A 60 -24.10 8.22 5.41
CA LYS A 60 -24.60 7.40 6.52
C LYS A 60 -25.46 6.27 5.96
N THR A 61 -25.11 5.05 6.30
CA THR A 61 -25.90 3.85 5.99
C THR A 61 -26.63 3.35 7.24
N ASN A 62 -27.43 2.29 7.11
CA ASN A 62 -28.08 1.69 8.26
C ASN A 62 -27.08 1.06 9.24
N ASP A 63 -25.92 0.60 8.71
CA ASP A 63 -24.93 -0.18 9.45
C ASP A 63 -23.65 0.62 9.76
N GLY A 64 -23.63 1.92 9.46
CA GLY A 64 -22.45 2.76 9.72
C GLY A 64 -22.27 3.91 8.75
N TRP A 65 -21.02 4.18 8.39
CA TRP A 65 -20.63 5.24 7.49
C TRP A 65 -19.81 4.69 6.32
N THR A 66 -20.09 5.18 5.13
CA THR A 66 -19.29 4.94 3.93
C THR A 66 -18.55 6.20 3.53
N ALA A 67 -17.25 6.12 3.35
CA ALA A 67 -16.45 7.13 2.68
C ALA A 67 -16.44 6.83 1.18
N HIS A 68 -16.72 7.84 0.37
CA HIS A 68 -16.57 7.78 -1.08
C HIS A 68 -15.47 8.74 -1.51
N GLY A 69 -14.70 8.37 -2.54
CA GLY A 69 -13.60 9.20 -2.97
C GLY A 69 -12.92 8.72 -4.25
N LYS A 70 -11.75 9.31 -4.49
CA LYS A 70 -10.88 8.95 -5.60
C LYS A 70 -9.66 8.22 -5.07
N LEU A 71 -9.33 7.11 -5.70
CA LEU A 71 -8.11 6.37 -5.48
C LEU A 71 -7.19 6.64 -6.66
N THR A 72 -6.08 7.35 -6.42
CA THR A 72 -5.07 7.65 -7.42
C THR A 72 -3.82 6.84 -7.10
N LEU A 73 -3.35 6.08 -8.09
CA LEU A 73 -2.11 5.34 -8.03
C LEU A 73 -1.14 5.96 -9.03
N THR A 74 0.12 6.14 -8.64
CA THR A 74 1.18 6.64 -9.51
C THR A 74 2.39 5.73 -9.37
N ASP A 75 2.88 5.21 -10.48
CA ASP A 75 4.16 4.51 -10.55
C ASP A 75 5.28 5.54 -10.35
N ARG A 76 6.14 5.32 -9.36
CA ARG A 76 7.21 6.28 -9.00
C ARG A 76 8.23 6.47 -10.10
N ASP A 77 8.43 5.47 -10.96
CA ASP A 77 9.46 5.51 -11.99
C ASP A 77 8.99 6.13 -13.28
N THR A 78 7.84 5.61 -13.75
CA THR A 78 7.32 5.99 -15.06
C THR A 78 6.49 7.26 -14.98
N GLY A 79 5.96 7.59 -13.79
CA GLY A 79 4.96 8.63 -13.60
C GLY A 79 3.59 8.26 -14.18
N GLU A 80 3.42 7.01 -14.65
CA GLU A 80 2.12 6.52 -15.09
C GLU A 80 1.14 6.58 -13.93
N SER A 81 -0.07 7.10 -14.17
CA SER A 81 -1.06 7.30 -13.12
C SER A 81 -2.43 6.83 -13.53
N VAL A 82 -3.13 6.19 -12.59
CA VAL A 82 -4.50 5.73 -12.72
C VAL A 82 -5.32 6.32 -11.59
N THR A 83 -6.45 6.94 -11.91
CA THR A 83 -7.41 7.45 -10.93
C THR A 83 -8.77 6.77 -11.13
N VAL A 84 -9.29 6.17 -10.05
CA VAL A 84 -10.53 5.41 -10.05
C VAL A 84 -11.46 5.86 -8.91
N ASN A 85 -12.74 5.49 -9.00
CA ASN A 85 -13.67 5.68 -7.90
C ASN A 85 -13.47 4.57 -6.86
N ALA A 86 -13.52 4.94 -5.59
CA ALA A 86 -13.37 4.00 -4.50
C ALA A 86 -14.26 4.36 -3.31
N TYR A 87 -14.48 3.38 -2.45
CA TYR A 87 -15.28 3.51 -1.25
C TYR A 87 -14.65 2.74 -0.09
N SER A 88 -15.03 3.10 1.14
CA SER A 88 -14.60 2.41 2.35
C SER A 88 -15.68 2.45 3.43
N GLY A 89 -15.90 1.35 4.13
CA GLY A 89 -16.88 1.25 5.22
C GLY A 89 -18.32 0.97 4.76
N GLY A 90 -19.26 1.19 5.65
CA GLY A 90 -20.71 1.13 5.41
C GLY A 90 -21.35 -0.25 5.46
N ARG A 91 -20.59 -1.34 5.56
CA ARG A 91 -21.11 -2.70 5.60
C ARG A 91 -20.84 -3.36 6.95
N GLY A 92 -21.89 -3.98 7.48
CA GLY A 92 -21.75 -4.93 8.56
C GLY A 92 -21.84 -4.33 9.95
N VAL A 93 -22.27 -5.20 10.82
CA VAL A 93 -22.28 -4.99 12.25
C VAL A 93 -21.06 -5.73 12.76
N ALA A 94 -20.01 -5.03 13.15
CA ALA A 94 -19.18 -5.57 14.21
C ALA A 94 -20.11 -5.82 15.39
N GLU A 95 -19.80 -6.75 16.26
CA GLU A 95 -20.58 -6.99 17.49
C GLU A 95 -20.90 -5.69 18.27
N ASP A 96 -20.18 -4.60 17.97
CA ASP A 96 -20.31 -3.27 18.54
C ASP A 96 -21.09 -2.26 17.67
N GLY A 97 -21.67 -2.68 16.57
CA GLY A 97 -22.77 -1.96 15.90
C GLY A 97 -22.41 -0.92 14.85
N VAL A 98 -21.17 -0.58 14.56
CA VAL A 98 -20.83 0.48 13.59
C VAL A 98 -19.66 0.09 12.68
N SER A 99 -19.92 -0.02 11.39
CA SER A 99 -18.85 -0.11 10.39
C SER A 99 -18.32 1.27 10.06
N LEU A 100 -17.03 1.49 10.26
CA LEU A 100 -16.35 2.75 9.97
C LEU A 100 -15.49 2.62 8.71
N PRO A 101 -15.35 3.69 7.92
CA PRO A 101 -14.35 3.76 6.88
C PRO A 101 -12.93 3.61 7.42
N ILE A 102 -12.00 3.30 6.51
CA ILE A 102 -10.58 3.33 6.85
C ILE A 102 -10.20 4.68 7.46
N PRO A 103 -9.47 4.72 8.58
CA PRO A 103 -9.00 5.96 9.17
C PRO A 103 -8.08 6.75 8.25
N LEU A 104 -8.07 8.08 8.39
CA LEU A 104 -7.07 8.93 7.74
C LEU A 104 -5.69 8.57 8.28
N GLY A 105 -4.69 8.47 7.41
CA GLY A 105 -3.34 8.07 7.81
C GLY A 105 -2.52 7.51 6.67
N GLU A 106 -1.42 6.90 7.02
CA GLU A 106 -0.48 6.28 6.10
C GLU A 106 -0.44 4.77 6.31
N TYR A 107 -0.35 4.04 5.20
CA TYR A 107 -0.40 2.59 5.16
C TYR A 107 0.63 2.06 4.15
N GLU A 108 1.06 0.84 4.33
CA GLU A 108 1.77 0.07 3.32
C GLU A 108 0.80 -0.84 2.56
N ILE A 109 1.03 -0.98 1.26
CA ILE A 109 0.32 -1.94 0.41
C ILE A 109 1.17 -3.19 0.30
N LEU A 110 0.75 -4.24 0.97
CA LEU A 110 1.48 -5.48 1.09
C LEU A 110 0.86 -6.61 0.24
N ALA A 111 1.58 -7.74 0.15
CA ALA A 111 1.20 -8.91 -0.62
C ALA A 111 -0.29 -9.26 -0.47
N PRO A 112 -0.95 -9.64 -1.59
CA PRO A 112 -2.37 -9.91 -1.58
C PRO A 112 -2.71 -11.16 -0.76
N THR A 113 -3.87 -11.11 -0.14
CA THR A 113 -4.57 -12.25 0.44
C THR A 113 -5.64 -12.76 -0.54
N SER A 114 -6.46 -13.70 -0.14
CA SER A 114 -7.62 -14.15 -0.95
C SER A 114 -8.66 -13.05 -1.22
N ILE A 115 -8.66 -11.97 -0.42
CA ILE A 115 -9.63 -10.87 -0.53
C ILE A 115 -9.06 -9.70 -1.35
N GLY A 116 -7.77 -9.37 -1.18
CA GLY A 116 -7.13 -8.22 -1.80
C GLY A 116 -5.76 -7.91 -1.19
N TYR A 117 -5.17 -6.79 -1.60
CA TYR A 117 -3.89 -6.34 -1.05
C TYR A 117 -4.07 -5.91 0.41
N ARG A 118 -3.18 -6.39 1.29
CA ARG A 118 -3.18 -6.00 2.69
C ARG A 118 -2.81 -4.53 2.82
N LEU A 119 -3.54 -3.79 3.65
CA LEU A 119 -3.26 -2.41 4.02
C LEU A 119 -2.79 -2.41 5.46
N GLU A 120 -1.49 -2.23 5.66
CA GLU A 120 -0.86 -2.21 6.97
C GLU A 120 -0.65 -0.78 7.42
N ALA A 121 -1.16 -0.41 8.59
CA ALA A 121 -0.98 0.93 9.13
C ALA A 121 0.48 1.20 9.49
N LYS A 122 0.98 2.41 9.17
CA LYS A 122 2.28 2.88 9.63
C LYS A 122 2.13 3.48 11.03
N ASP A 123 1.98 2.62 12.01
CA ASP A 123 1.79 2.97 13.42
C ASP A 123 2.89 2.36 14.30
N SER A 124 2.73 2.40 15.63
CA SER A 124 3.75 1.94 16.57
C SER A 124 3.90 0.42 16.64
N ASN A 125 2.88 -0.33 16.19
CA ASN A 125 2.87 -1.80 16.16
C ASN A 125 2.77 -2.35 14.73
N GLN A 126 3.55 -1.78 13.83
CA GLN A 126 3.55 -2.16 12.42
C GLN A 126 3.74 -3.67 12.23
N GLY A 127 2.98 -4.24 11.31
CA GLY A 127 3.05 -5.66 10.96
C GLY A 127 1.98 -6.53 11.61
N ASN A 128 1.13 -5.98 12.48
CA ASN A 128 0.12 -6.74 13.24
C ASN A 128 -1.26 -6.84 12.56
N ASP A 129 -1.45 -6.17 11.40
CA ASP A 129 -2.72 -6.08 10.65
C ASP A 129 -3.86 -5.39 11.43
N LEU A 130 -3.50 -4.54 12.40
CA LEU A 130 -4.41 -3.73 13.20
C LEU A 130 -4.03 -2.26 13.09
N ILE A 131 -4.89 -1.37 13.54
CA ILE A 131 -4.64 0.07 13.63
C ILE A 131 -4.62 0.48 15.10
N ASP A 132 -3.50 1.00 15.55
CA ASP A 132 -3.33 1.47 16.92
C ASP A 132 -4.29 2.60 17.27
N GLY A 133 -4.81 2.56 18.50
CA GLY A 133 -5.65 3.63 19.04
C GLY A 133 -7.08 3.69 18.49
N THR A 134 -7.50 2.74 17.66
CA THR A 134 -8.91 2.63 17.24
C THR A 134 -9.74 1.89 18.29
N SER A 135 -10.99 2.35 18.49
CA SER A 135 -11.94 1.68 19.40
C SER A 135 -13.35 1.68 18.77
N PRO A 136 -13.92 0.50 18.42
CA PRO A 136 -13.29 -0.83 18.51
C PRO A 136 -12.03 -0.94 17.62
N ALA A 137 -11.18 -1.92 17.91
CA ALA A 137 -9.96 -2.13 17.15
C ALA A 137 -10.29 -2.41 15.67
N GLN A 138 -9.81 -1.54 14.80
CA GLN A 138 -9.91 -1.74 13.35
C GLN A 138 -8.67 -2.50 12.84
N GLY A 139 -8.87 -3.33 11.85
CA GLY A 139 -7.79 -4.10 11.24
C GLY A 139 -8.28 -4.98 10.12
N ASN A 140 -7.37 -5.84 9.64
CA ASN A 140 -7.63 -6.69 8.48
C ASN A 140 -8.10 -5.91 7.24
N LEU A 141 -7.58 -4.69 7.07
CA LEU A 141 -7.97 -3.82 5.96
C LEU A 141 -7.33 -4.27 4.65
N ARG A 142 -8.08 -4.14 3.58
CA ARG A 142 -7.65 -4.59 2.23
C ARG A 142 -8.02 -3.56 1.17
N LEU A 143 -7.20 -3.47 0.13
CA LEU A 143 -7.56 -2.86 -1.14
C LEU A 143 -8.06 -3.98 -2.06
N HIS A 144 -9.30 -3.92 -2.52
CA HIS A 144 -9.94 -5.05 -3.20
C HIS A 144 -10.86 -4.67 -4.36
N ALA A 145 -11.21 -5.67 -5.13
CA ALA A 145 -12.21 -5.60 -6.22
C ALA A 145 -13.58 -5.12 -5.72
N PRO A 146 -14.48 -4.72 -6.63
CA PRO A 146 -15.83 -4.29 -6.26
C PRO A 146 -16.54 -5.27 -5.34
N GLY A 147 -17.13 -4.77 -4.26
CA GLY A 147 -17.89 -5.53 -3.27
C GLY A 147 -19.31 -5.00 -3.04
N GLY A 148 -19.90 -4.34 -4.05
CA GLY A 148 -21.26 -3.79 -3.95
C GLY A 148 -21.34 -2.41 -3.30
N GLY A 149 -20.22 -1.65 -3.26
CA GLY A 149 -20.17 -0.28 -2.75
C GLY A 149 -20.04 -0.15 -1.23
N LEU A 150 -19.95 -1.27 -0.51
CA LEU A 150 -19.85 -1.32 0.96
C LEU A 150 -18.76 -2.29 1.39
N SER A 151 -18.07 -1.98 2.48
CA SER A 151 -17.02 -2.82 3.07
C SER A 151 -17.00 -2.72 4.60
N TYR A 152 -16.19 -3.56 5.25
CA TYR A 152 -15.94 -3.49 6.70
C TYR A 152 -14.74 -2.57 7.04
N GLY A 153 -14.57 -1.47 6.29
CA GLY A 153 -13.43 -0.55 6.41
C GLY A 153 -12.36 -0.75 5.35
N CYS A 154 -12.39 -1.84 4.58
CA CYS A 154 -11.52 -2.00 3.41
C CYS A 154 -11.78 -0.94 2.34
N ILE A 155 -10.79 -0.67 1.49
CA ILE A 155 -10.98 0.16 0.30
C ILE A 155 -11.40 -0.73 -0.86
N GLY A 156 -12.63 -0.56 -1.33
CA GLY A 156 -13.16 -1.23 -2.53
C GLY A 156 -13.13 -0.30 -3.73
N VAL A 157 -12.69 -0.80 -4.88
CA VAL A 157 -12.78 -0.08 -6.15
C VAL A 157 -14.21 -0.21 -6.69
N ALA A 158 -14.73 0.84 -7.36
CA ALA A 158 -16.14 0.89 -7.70
C ALA A 158 -16.56 -0.12 -8.79
N THR A 159 -15.72 -0.35 -9.79
CA THR A 159 -16.03 -1.23 -10.93
C THR A 159 -14.92 -2.24 -11.21
N VAL A 160 -15.27 -3.31 -11.93
CA VAL A 160 -14.29 -4.37 -12.32
C VAL A 160 -13.23 -3.83 -13.28
N ASP A 161 -13.60 -2.93 -14.19
CA ASP A 161 -12.65 -2.38 -15.17
C ASP A 161 -11.67 -1.42 -14.49
N GLU A 162 -12.14 -0.59 -13.55
CA GLU A 162 -11.28 0.23 -12.70
C GLU A 162 -10.33 -0.65 -11.86
N TRP A 163 -10.82 -1.76 -11.29
CA TRP A 163 -10.00 -2.69 -10.56
C TRP A 163 -8.89 -3.33 -11.42
N ARG A 164 -9.20 -3.70 -12.66
CA ARG A 164 -8.19 -4.21 -13.59
C ARG A 164 -7.08 -3.19 -13.85
N SER A 165 -7.45 -1.91 -14.02
CA SER A 165 -6.48 -0.82 -14.20
C SER A 165 -5.58 -0.67 -12.97
N VAL A 166 -6.15 -0.70 -11.77
CA VAL A 166 -5.41 -0.70 -10.50
C VAL A 166 -4.45 -1.88 -10.40
N GLN A 167 -4.94 -3.10 -10.66
CA GLN A 167 -4.10 -4.29 -10.60
C GLN A 167 -2.97 -4.27 -11.62
N ASN A 168 -3.23 -3.84 -12.84
CA ASN A 168 -2.21 -3.75 -13.88
C ASN A 168 -1.09 -2.82 -13.48
N LEU A 169 -1.40 -1.65 -12.92
CA LEU A 169 -0.38 -0.72 -12.45
C LEU A 169 0.45 -1.34 -11.31
N ILE A 170 -0.19 -1.88 -10.28
CA ILE A 170 0.49 -2.50 -9.13
C ILE A 170 1.39 -3.67 -9.57
N LEU A 171 0.93 -4.52 -10.49
CA LEU A 171 1.67 -5.72 -10.91
C LEU A 171 2.82 -5.41 -11.88
N ASN A 172 2.74 -4.31 -12.62
CA ASN A 172 3.79 -3.87 -13.55
C ASN A 172 4.87 -3.04 -12.87
N THR A 173 4.63 -2.58 -11.66
CA THR A 173 5.59 -1.82 -10.85
C THR A 173 6.49 -2.79 -10.08
N SER A 174 7.75 -2.43 -9.88
CA SER A 174 8.68 -3.21 -9.05
C SER A 174 8.22 -3.21 -7.59
N GLN A 175 8.76 -4.12 -6.81
CA GLN A 175 8.30 -4.42 -5.47
C GLN A 175 9.47 -4.37 -4.51
N SER A 176 9.24 -3.94 -3.29
CA SER A 176 10.18 -4.01 -2.19
C SER A 176 9.76 -5.05 -1.14
N THR A 177 10.37 -5.01 0.01
CA THR A 177 10.03 -5.89 1.15
C THR A 177 9.72 -5.06 2.38
N SER A 178 8.67 -5.46 3.09
CA SER A 178 8.35 -4.97 4.43
C SER A 178 8.35 -6.10 5.44
N LYS A 179 8.46 -5.78 6.71
CA LYS A 179 8.42 -6.75 7.81
C LYS A 179 7.05 -6.74 8.47
N VAL A 180 6.51 -7.92 8.67
CA VAL A 180 5.27 -8.08 9.43
C VAL A 180 5.50 -8.98 10.63
N ASP A 181 4.97 -8.55 11.74
CA ASP A 181 5.03 -9.33 12.97
C ASP A 181 3.98 -10.43 12.99
N ARG A 182 4.41 -11.59 13.41
CA ARG A 182 3.56 -12.75 13.65
C ARG A 182 3.72 -13.18 15.10
N LEU A 183 2.70 -13.84 15.63
CA LEU A 183 2.72 -14.34 17.00
C LEU A 183 3.05 -13.26 18.06
N LYS A 184 2.45 -12.08 17.92
CA LYS A 184 2.62 -10.94 18.84
C LYS A 184 4.09 -10.53 19.02
N GLY A 185 4.80 -10.37 17.91
CA GLY A 185 6.19 -9.93 17.90
C GLY A 185 7.25 -11.04 18.14
N LEU A 186 6.82 -12.30 18.31
CA LEU A 186 7.76 -13.42 18.48
C LEU A 186 8.42 -13.85 17.16
N LEU A 187 7.80 -13.54 16.03
CA LEU A 187 8.30 -13.88 14.69
C LEU A 187 8.05 -12.73 13.73
N SER A 188 9.12 -12.18 13.17
CA SER A 188 9.05 -11.21 12.08
C SER A 188 9.35 -11.92 10.77
N ILE A 189 8.51 -11.74 9.76
CA ILE A 189 8.68 -12.30 8.42
C ILE A 189 8.72 -11.20 7.38
N ASP A 190 9.52 -11.40 6.35
CA ASP A 190 9.55 -10.51 5.19
C ASP A 190 8.33 -10.78 4.30
N ILE A 191 7.67 -9.72 3.86
CA ILE A 191 6.52 -9.77 2.95
C ILE A 191 6.72 -8.77 1.82
N THR A 192 6.25 -9.11 0.63
CA THR A 192 6.31 -8.22 -0.51
C THR A 192 5.50 -6.95 -0.26
N LYS A 193 6.12 -5.79 -0.48
CA LYS A 193 5.51 -4.48 -0.46
C LYS A 193 5.39 -3.96 -1.90
N TYR A 194 4.23 -3.43 -2.24
CA TYR A 194 3.92 -2.88 -3.56
C TYR A 194 3.93 -1.37 -3.58
N GLY A 195 3.77 -0.72 -2.43
CA GLY A 195 3.77 0.73 -2.34
C GLY A 195 3.25 1.27 -1.03
N ASP A 196 3.04 2.58 -1.03
CA ASP A 196 2.52 3.33 0.09
C ASP A 196 1.16 3.93 -0.24
N LEU A 197 0.24 3.88 0.71
CA LEU A 197 -1.08 4.48 0.61
C LEU A 197 -1.21 5.60 1.64
N LYS A 198 -1.72 6.73 1.18
CA LYS A 198 -2.15 7.84 2.03
C LYS A 198 -3.66 8.01 1.94
N VAL A 199 -4.35 7.97 3.08
CA VAL A 199 -5.78 8.24 3.18
C VAL A 199 -5.96 9.66 3.69
N ILE A 200 -6.55 10.52 2.88
CA ILE A 200 -6.74 11.95 3.17
C ILE A 200 -8.20 12.35 2.94
N GLN A 201 -8.55 13.52 3.45
CA GLN A 201 -9.83 14.17 3.23
C GLN A 201 -9.66 15.31 2.23
N SER A 202 -10.58 15.46 1.29
CA SER A 202 -10.55 16.60 0.37
C SER A 202 -10.68 17.94 1.12
N GLN A 203 -10.11 19.00 0.53
CA GLN A 203 -10.18 20.35 1.13
C GLN A 203 -11.62 20.82 1.32
N GLU A 204 -12.51 20.46 0.43
CA GLU A 204 -13.93 20.83 0.49
C GLU A 204 -14.62 20.29 1.75
N ILE A 205 -14.37 19.03 2.10
CA ILE A 205 -14.89 18.44 3.34
C ILE A 205 -14.24 19.09 4.55
N MET A 206 -12.92 19.30 4.52
CA MET A 206 -12.20 19.95 5.62
C MET A 206 -12.75 21.35 5.91
N ILE A 207 -13.02 22.13 4.88
CA ILE A 207 -13.60 23.47 5.00
C ILE A 207 -15.02 23.37 5.59
N ARG A 208 -15.86 22.49 5.07
CA ARG A 208 -17.22 22.28 5.59
C ARG A 208 -17.20 21.89 7.07
N ASP A 209 -16.30 21.00 7.46
CA ASP A 209 -16.16 20.56 8.85
C ASP A 209 -15.66 21.70 9.77
N MET A 210 -14.82 22.61 9.24
CA MET A 210 -14.37 23.79 9.99
C MET A 210 -15.50 24.78 10.28
N TYR A 211 -16.46 24.93 9.37
CA TYR A 211 -17.59 25.85 9.49
C TYR A 211 -18.87 25.21 10.04
N ALA A 212 -18.88 23.88 10.25
CA ALA A 212 -20.02 23.20 10.84
C ALA A 212 -20.27 23.69 12.29
N PRO A 213 -21.53 23.80 12.73
CA PRO A 213 -21.87 24.14 14.12
C PRO A 213 -21.19 23.18 15.10
N LYS A 214 -20.78 23.68 16.28
CA LYS A 214 -20.06 22.89 17.30
C LYS A 214 -20.78 21.61 17.71
N GLU A 215 -22.11 21.63 17.73
CA GLU A 215 -22.94 20.45 18.04
C GLU A 215 -22.80 19.34 17.01
N SER A 216 -22.67 19.68 15.73
CA SER A 216 -22.42 18.70 14.68
C SER A 216 -20.99 18.19 14.70
N ARG A 217 -20.01 19.01 15.14
CA ARG A 217 -18.61 18.60 15.32
C ARG A 217 -18.43 17.56 16.44
N GLN A 218 -19.14 17.73 17.56
CA GLN A 218 -19.08 16.78 18.66
C GLN A 218 -19.61 15.40 18.27
N ASN A 219 -20.66 15.34 17.48
CA ASN A 219 -21.18 14.07 16.96
C ASN A 219 -20.24 13.41 15.96
N TYR A 220 -19.51 14.20 15.17
CA TYR A 220 -18.54 13.68 14.17
C TYR A 220 -17.26 13.18 14.83
N VAL A 221 -16.75 13.91 15.84
CA VAL A 221 -15.54 13.49 16.59
C VAL A 221 -15.85 12.31 17.51
N HIS A 222 -17.01 12.28 18.16
CA HIS A 222 -17.44 11.15 19.00
C HIS A 222 -17.70 9.87 18.22
N GLN A 223 -18.09 9.99 16.93
CA GLN A 223 -18.26 8.82 16.03
C GLN A 223 -16.93 8.34 15.42
N ARG A 224 -15.88 9.19 15.44
CA ARG A 224 -14.50 8.78 15.07
C ARG A 224 -13.74 8.12 16.23
N MET A 225 -14.23 8.26 17.46
CA MET A 225 -13.61 7.74 18.68
C MET A 225 -14.44 6.63 19.36
N ARG A 226 -15.51 6.18 18.70
CA ARG A 226 -16.33 5.06 19.20
C ARG A 226 -16.46 3.98 18.16
#